data_f5d8616083e385471a5c80613f0a4f7d
#
_entry.id   f5d8616083e385471a5c80613f0a4f7d
#
_cell.length_a   1.000
_cell.length_b   1.000
_cell.length_c   1.000
_cell.angle_alpha   90.00
_cell.angle_beta   90.00
_cell.angle_gamma   90.00
#
_symmetry.space_group_name_H-M   'P 1'
#
loop_
_entity.id
_entity.type
_entity.pdbx_description
1 polymer ?
#
loop_
_entity_poly.entity_id
_entity_poly.type
_entity_poly.pdbx_seq_one_letter_code
_entity_poly.pdbx_strand_id
1 'polypeptide(L)'
;VEELVRINGYDKINTIDPIKERNKPTLTKSQKLFHFLQRAIASKGYLEAITWSFTDSNYNDHFKDQSKEIKIVNPISSELGVLRNSIFSNLIMYMNKNLDRGFKDLSIFEIGPIFTGSNPGEQNTVVCGLSAGKRSRLSWIEKERNVDVFDVKRAVVQTLIEAGYNSNKFFIDDETPNYYHPGKSGRLFLNRGKDQIAAYFGEIHPNIIKKIDIKSESLVGFEIFLDNLKLPKKTLKDQKTKFEVSDYQ
;
A
#
# COMPACT_ATOMS: atom_id res chain seq x y z
N VAL A 1 10.64 16.55 -34.38
CA VAL A 1 9.47 16.32 -35.27
C VAL A 1 8.44 17.41 -35.05
N GLU A 2 8.01 17.71 -33.83
CA GLU A 2 6.96 18.68 -33.50
C GLU A 2 7.24 20.08 -34.03
N GLU A 3 8.45 20.60 -33.86
CA GLU A 3 8.85 21.93 -34.38
C GLU A 3 8.77 22.03 -35.89
N LEU A 4 9.14 20.97 -36.63
CA LEU A 4 9.03 20.93 -38.08
C LEU A 4 7.56 20.94 -38.54
N VAL A 5 6.71 20.21 -37.83
CA VAL A 5 5.27 20.18 -38.13
C VAL A 5 4.61 21.52 -37.84
N ARG A 6 4.99 22.18 -36.75
CA ARG A 6 4.51 23.51 -36.38
C ARG A 6 4.81 24.54 -37.48
N ILE A 7 6.02 24.50 -38.04
CA ILE A 7 6.43 25.43 -39.11
C ILE A 7 5.78 25.06 -40.43
N ASN A 8 5.67 23.76 -40.76
CA ASN A 8 5.11 23.30 -42.03
C ASN A 8 3.57 23.35 -42.08
N GLY A 9 2.92 23.37 -40.91
CA GLY A 9 1.47 23.36 -40.74
C GLY A 9 0.94 21.96 -40.45
N TYR A 10 0.14 21.84 -39.37
CA TYR A 10 -0.49 20.58 -38.97
C TYR A 10 -1.57 20.11 -39.97
N ASP A 11 -2.19 21.04 -40.68
CA ASP A 11 -3.21 20.81 -41.71
C ASP A 11 -2.65 20.03 -42.91
N LYS A 12 -1.34 20.03 -43.10
CA LYS A 12 -0.67 19.27 -44.16
C LYS A 12 -0.36 17.83 -43.82
N ILE A 13 -0.62 17.40 -42.58
CA ILE A 13 -0.44 16.03 -42.17
C ILE A 13 -1.63 15.19 -42.59
N ASN A 14 -1.37 14.15 -43.39
CA ASN A 14 -2.43 13.22 -43.77
C ASN A 14 -2.94 12.44 -42.55
N THR A 15 -4.24 12.39 -42.36
CA THR A 15 -4.89 11.54 -41.39
C THR A 15 -4.79 10.08 -41.86
N ILE A 16 -4.35 9.20 -40.92
CA ILE A 16 -4.29 7.76 -41.14
C ILE A 16 -5.28 7.13 -40.16
N ASP A 17 -6.21 6.34 -40.68
CA ASP A 17 -7.08 5.56 -39.79
C ASP A 17 -6.27 4.61 -38.90
N PRO A 18 -6.58 4.54 -37.59
CA PRO A 18 -5.89 3.63 -36.71
C PRO A 18 -6.09 2.20 -37.17
N ILE A 19 -5.01 1.46 -37.33
CA ILE A 19 -5.05 0.04 -37.67
C ILE A 19 -5.86 -0.68 -36.58
N LYS A 20 -7.00 -1.27 -36.94
CA LYS A 20 -7.80 -2.11 -36.03
C LYS A 20 -7.05 -3.41 -35.74
N GLU A 21 -5.99 -3.35 -34.95
CA GLU A 21 -5.41 -4.58 -34.40
C GLU A 21 -6.42 -5.24 -33.45
N ARG A 22 -6.44 -6.58 -33.46
CA ARG A 22 -7.23 -7.36 -32.49
C ARG A 22 -6.88 -6.87 -31.08
N ASN A 23 -7.90 -6.57 -30.29
CA ASN A 23 -7.79 -6.05 -28.93
C ASN A 23 -6.80 -6.86 -28.10
N LYS A 24 -5.56 -6.42 -28.04
CA LYS A 24 -4.59 -6.92 -27.05
C LYS A 24 -4.95 -6.34 -25.69
N PRO A 25 -4.78 -7.09 -24.59
CA PRO A 25 -5.02 -6.53 -23.25
C PRO A 25 -4.11 -5.32 -23.05
N THR A 26 -4.70 -4.16 -22.75
CA THR A 26 -4.00 -2.89 -22.58
C THR A 26 -3.15 -2.84 -21.31
N LEU A 27 -3.52 -3.64 -20.28
CA LEU A 27 -2.82 -3.69 -19.00
C LEU A 27 -2.02 -4.97 -18.85
N THR A 28 -0.77 -4.83 -18.38
CA THR A 28 0.05 -5.96 -17.96
C THR A 28 -0.55 -6.61 -16.71
N LYS A 29 -0.08 -7.81 -16.39
CA LYS A 29 -0.54 -8.54 -15.19
C LYS A 29 -0.23 -7.78 -13.89
N SER A 30 0.94 -7.15 -13.79
CA SER A 30 1.34 -6.34 -12.64
C SER A 30 0.47 -5.10 -12.49
N GLN A 31 0.17 -4.39 -13.59
CA GLN A 31 -0.77 -3.27 -13.56
C GLN A 31 -2.17 -3.69 -13.13
N LYS A 32 -2.65 -4.87 -13.58
CA LYS A 32 -3.94 -5.41 -13.11
C LYS A 32 -3.93 -5.71 -11.62
N LEU A 33 -2.84 -6.28 -11.10
CA LEU A 33 -2.68 -6.52 -9.66
C LEU A 33 -2.66 -5.20 -8.88
N PHE A 34 -1.90 -4.21 -9.35
CA PHE A 34 -1.86 -2.87 -8.76
C PHE A 34 -3.27 -2.28 -8.59
N HIS A 35 -4.03 -2.17 -9.69
CA HIS A 35 -5.40 -1.64 -9.64
C HIS A 35 -6.38 -2.52 -8.87
N PHE A 36 -6.13 -3.81 -8.81
CA PHE A 36 -6.92 -4.72 -7.98
C PHE A 36 -6.72 -4.42 -6.50
N LEU A 37 -5.46 -4.35 -6.05
CA LEU A 37 -5.11 -4.05 -4.65
C LEU A 37 -5.61 -2.66 -4.23
N GLN A 38 -5.50 -1.67 -5.10
CA GLN A 38 -6.03 -0.32 -4.89
C GLN A 38 -7.52 -0.37 -4.52
N ARG A 39 -8.34 -1.02 -5.36
CA ARG A 39 -9.79 -1.16 -5.09
C ARG A 39 -10.09 -2.04 -3.89
N ALA A 40 -9.34 -3.11 -3.70
CA ALA A 40 -9.53 -4.03 -2.58
C ALA A 40 -9.28 -3.36 -1.23
N ILE A 41 -8.26 -2.50 -1.10
CA ILE A 41 -8.01 -1.74 0.12
C ILE A 41 -9.05 -0.63 0.32
N ALA A 42 -9.40 0.10 -0.75
CA ALA A 42 -10.43 1.13 -0.69
C ALA A 42 -11.79 0.55 -0.23
N SER A 43 -12.16 -0.66 -0.70
CA SER A 43 -13.40 -1.34 -0.28
C SER A 43 -13.44 -1.73 1.20
N LYS A 44 -12.30 -1.75 1.89
CA LYS A 44 -12.18 -2.01 3.33
C LYS A 44 -12.29 -0.74 4.20
N GLY A 45 -12.59 0.41 3.55
CA GLY A 45 -12.80 1.69 4.23
C GLY A 45 -11.57 2.57 4.34
N TYR A 46 -10.49 2.24 3.63
CA TYR A 46 -9.32 3.11 3.53
C TYR A 46 -9.50 4.16 2.44
N LEU A 47 -9.13 5.40 2.73
CA LEU A 47 -9.09 6.51 1.78
C LEU A 47 -7.73 6.55 1.10
N GLU A 48 -7.71 6.61 -0.22
CA GLU A 48 -6.46 6.71 -0.96
C GLU A 48 -5.83 8.09 -0.79
N ALA A 49 -4.56 8.10 -0.45
CA ALA A 49 -3.71 9.29 -0.47
C ALA A 49 -2.67 9.14 -1.57
N ILE A 50 -2.35 10.23 -2.24
CA ILE A 50 -1.26 10.30 -3.22
C ILE A 50 -0.29 11.34 -2.71
N THR A 51 0.88 10.89 -2.28
CA THR A 51 1.89 11.75 -1.70
C THR A 51 3.14 11.82 -2.58
N TRP A 52 4.04 12.74 -2.28
CA TRP A 52 5.30 12.86 -2.99
C TRP A 52 6.22 11.67 -2.66
N SER A 53 7.07 11.29 -3.62
CA SER A 53 8.17 10.34 -3.36
C SER A 53 9.27 10.92 -2.47
N PHE A 54 9.18 12.19 -2.18
CA PHE A 54 10.05 12.96 -1.29
C PHE A 54 9.42 13.10 0.08
N THR A 55 10.27 13.17 1.12
CA THR A 55 9.82 13.31 2.50
C THR A 55 10.84 14.09 3.33
N ASP A 56 10.44 14.48 4.53
CA ASP A 56 11.32 15.05 5.52
C ASP A 56 12.23 13.98 6.14
N SER A 57 13.52 14.30 6.29
CA SER A 57 14.52 13.41 6.88
C SER A 57 14.13 12.97 8.30
N ASN A 58 13.54 13.85 9.10
CA ASN A 58 13.13 13.52 10.48
C ASN A 58 12.05 12.42 10.50
N TYR A 59 11.06 12.49 9.59
CA TYR A 59 10.06 11.43 9.46
C TYR A 59 10.64 10.16 8.88
N ASN A 60 11.49 10.28 7.84
CA ASN A 60 12.11 9.14 7.17
C ASN A 60 12.99 8.32 8.12
N ASP A 61 13.74 8.97 9.00
CA ASP A 61 14.63 8.33 9.97
C ASP A 61 13.93 7.33 10.89
N HIS A 62 12.64 7.51 11.14
CA HIS A 62 11.86 6.60 11.97
C HIS A 62 11.43 5.32 11.22
N PHE A 63 11.41 5.34 9.87
CA PHE A 63 10.86 4.27 9.04
C PHE A 63 11.84 3.70 8.01
N LYS A 64 13.10 4.12 8.02
CA LYS A 64 14.10 3.65 7.05
C LYS A 64 14.67 2.27 7.36
N ASP A 65 14.39 1.71 8.56
CA ASP A 65 15.01 0.49 9.07
C ASP A 65 16.55 0.56 8.96
N GLN A 66 17.19 -0.40 8.26
CA GLN A 66 18.63 -0.41 7.99
C GLN A 66 19.00 0.27 6.66
N SER A 67 18.03 0.81 5.94
CA SER A 67 18.25 1.47 4.65
C SER A 67 18.99 2.80 4.81
N LYS A 68 19.84 3.13 3.83
CA LYS A 68 20.53 4.41 3.81
C LYS A 68 19.56 5.52 3.36
N GLU A 69 19.72 6.69 3.97
CA GLU A 69 19.03 7.88 3.53
C GLU A 69 19.56 8.35 2.16
N ILE A 70 18.66 8.61 1.23
CA ILE A 70 18.99 9.08 -0.12
C ILE A 70 18.62 10.56 -0.20
N LYS A 71 19.65 11.42 -0.12
CA LYS A 71 19.47 12.88 -0.14
C LYS A 71 19.34 13.42 -1.56
N ILE A 72 18.48 14.42 -1.71
CA ILE A 72 18.31 15.16 -2.95
C ILE A 72 19.26 16.36 -2.93
N VAL A 73 20.03 16.55 -3.98
CA VAL A 73 21.05 17.61 -4.06
C VAL A 73 20.42 19.01 -4.06
N ASN A 74 19.29 19.17 -4.75
CA ASN A 74 18.57 20.42 -4.91
C ASN A 74 17.08 20.24 -4.65
N PRO A 75 16.64 20.03 -3.39
CA PRO A 75 15.26 19.78 -3.08
C PRO A 75 14.39 21.02 -3.32
N ILE A 76 13.12 20.81 -3.65
CA ILE A 76 12.13 21.89 -3.86
C ILE A 76 11.90 22.66 -2.55
N SER A 77 11.95 21.97 -1.41
CA SER A 77 11.91 22.56 -0.07
C SER A 77 12.74 21.71 0.90
N SER A 78 13.14 22.30 2.03
CA SER A 78 13.87 21.57 3.09
C SER A 78 13.11 20.37 3.65
N GLU A 79 11.78 20.42 3.65
CA GLU A 79 10.91 19.34 4.10
C GLU A 79 10.78 18.18 3.10
N LEU A 80 11.33 18.33 1.90
CA LEU A 80 11.28 17.32 0.83
C LEU A 80 12.72 16.95 0.41
N GLY A 81 13.62 16.87 1.38
CA GLY A 81 15.07 16.72 1.16
C GLY A 81 15.55 15.31 0.86
N VAL A 82 14.73 14.28 1.08
CA VAL A 82 15.12 12.88 0.93
C VAL A 82 14.09 12.06 0.17
N LEU A 83 14.54 11.00 -0.49
CA LEU A 83 13.65 9.97 -1.04
C LEU A 83 13.14 9.08 0.10
N ARG A 84 11.86 8.76 0.10
CA ARG A 84 11.23 7.95 1.14
C ARG A 84 11.69 6.49 1.10
N ASN A 85 12.13 5.96 2.23
CA ASN A 85 12.42 4.53 2.40
C ASN A 85 11.16 3.72 2.79
N SER A 86 10.13 4.38 3.34
CA SER A 86 8.79 3.82 3.58
C SER A 86 7.73 4.89 3.30
N ILE A 87 6.56 4.45 2.84
CA ILE A 87 5.40 5.33 2.64
C ILE A 87 4.85 5.82 3.98
N PHE A 88 5.12 5.12 5.08
CA PHE A 88 4.70 5.57 6.43
C PHE A 88 5.18 6.97 6.77
N SER A 89 6.38 7.37 6.36
CA SER A 89 6.92 8.71 6.61
C SER A 89 5.97 9.81 6.09
N ASN A 90 5.41 9.62 4.91
CA ASN A 90 4.45 10.55 4.32
C ASN A 90 3.05 10.39 4.95
N LEU A 91 2.53 9.15 5.04
CA LEU A 91 1.18 8.93 5.57
C LEU A 91 1.02 9.44 7.00
N ILE A 92 2.02 9.26 7.85
CA ILE A 92 2.00 9.76 9.23
C ILE A 92 1.95 11.28 9.28
N MET A 93 2.72 11.97 8.43
CA MET A 93 2.67 13.42 8.34
C MET A 93 1.26 13.92 7.96
N TYR A 94 0.62 13.27 6.99
CA TYR A 94 -0.75 13.61 6.59
C TYR A 94 -1.79 13.18 7.63
N MET A 95 -1.59 12.03 8.28
CA MET A 95 -2.43 11.60 9.40
C MET A 95 -2.43 12.66 10.51
N ASN A 96 -1.25 13.11 10.94
CA ASN A 96 -1.12 14.10 11.99
C ASN A 96 -1.83 15.42 11.63
N LYS A 97 -1.64 15.92 10.41
CA LYS A 97 -2.35 17.11 9.91
C LYS A 97 -3.88 16.97 9.97
N ASN A 98 -4.41 15.78 9.72
CA ASN A 98 -5.85 15.53 9.79
C ASN A 98 -6.35 15.40 11.24
N LEU A 99 -5.58 14.73 12.10
CA LEU A 99 -5.88 14.64 13.54
C LEU A 99 -5.93 16.05 14.18
N ASP A 100 -5.01 16.96 13.81
CA ASP A 100 -4.99 18.36 14.26
C ASP A 100 -6.23 19.14 13.80
N ARG A 101 -6.82 18.75 12.67
CA ARG A 101 -8.08 19.32 12.16
C ARG A 101 -9.34 18.68 12.76
N GLY A 102 -9.17 17.74 13.69
CA GLY A 102 -10.28 17.07 14.39
C GLY A 102 -10.80 15.79 13.74
N PHE A 103 -10.20 15.30 12.65
CA PHE A 103 -10.54 14.00 12.05
C PHE A 103 -9.84 12.88 12.83
N LYS A 104 -10.45 12.42 13.92
CA LYS A 104 -9.85 11.45 14.84
C LYS A 104 -9.86 10.02 14.34
N ASP A 105 -10.88 9.63 13.57
CA ASP A 105 -11.10 8.27 13.07
C ASP A 105 -10.77 8.26 11.57
N LEU A 106 -9.54 7.88 11.24
CA LEU A 106 -9.03 7.99 9.88
C LEU A 106 -8.24 6.74 9.49
N SER A 107 -8.58 6.19 8.34
CA SER A 107 -7.82 5.12 7.69
C SER A 107 -7.43 5.58 6.29
N ILE A 108 -6.15 5.67 6.03
CA ILE A 108 -5.58 6.11 4.74
C ILE A 108 -4.62 5.07 4.18
N PHE A 109 -4.48 5.02 2.87
CA PHE A 109 -3.51 4.17 2.21
C PHE A 109 -2.91 4.84 0.98
N GLU A 110 -1.77 4.34 0.55
CA GLU A 110 -1.12 4.73 -0.70
C GLU A 110 -0.47 3.50 -1.35
N ILE A 111 -0.46 3.46 -2.66
CA ILE A 111 0.33 2.52 -3.43
C ILE A 111 1.37 3.31 -4.21
N GLY A 112 2.64 3.05 -3.93
CA GLY A 112 3.71 3.80 -4.55
C GLY A 112 5.09 3.18 -4.36
N PRO A 113 6.12 3.81 -4.93
CA PRO A 113 7.49 3.36 -4.77
C PRO A 113 8.05 3.76 -3.40
N ILE A 114 8.89 2.88 -2.86
CA ILE A 114 9.87 3.16 -1.82
C ILE A 114 11.26 2.95 -2.42
N PHE A 115 12.26 3.67 -1.92
CA PHE A 115 13.61 3.68 -2.50
C PHE A 115 14.60 3.01 -1.56
N THR A 116 15.36 2.05 -2.10
CA THR A 116 16.36 1.27 -1.36
C THR A 116 17.79 1.68 -1.71
N GLY A 117 17.97 2.42 -2.79
CA GLY A 117 19.27 2.91 -3.27
C GLY A 117 19.11 4.09 -4.23
N SER A 118 20.25 4.65 -4.65
CA SER A 118 20.31 5.83 -5.51
C SER A 118 20.38 5.50 -7.00
N ASN A 119 20.54 4.23 -7.36
CA ASN A 119 20.61 3.83 -8.77
C ASN A 119 19.22 3.59 -9.35
N PRO A 120 19.03 3.80 -10.66
CA PRO A 120 17.79 3.46 -11.33
C PRO A 120 17.40 1.99 -11.12
N GLY A 121 16.15 1.75 -10.66
CA GLY A 121 15.65 0.40 -10.39
C GLY A 121 15.82 -0.08 -8.94
N GLU A 122 16.57 0.63 -8.09
CA GLU A 122 16.68 0.34 -6.65
C GLU A 122 15.45 0.88 -5.89
N GLN A 123 14.29 0.38 -6.26
CA GLN A 123 13.00 0.74 -5.69
C GLN A 123 12.06 -0.47 -5.64
N ASN A 124 11.12 -0.46 -4.70
CA ASN A 124 10.06 -1.45 -4.59
C ASN A 124 8.70 -0.76 -4.59
N THR A 125 7.70 -1.41 -5.16
CA THR A 125 6.31 -0.94 -5.09
C THR A 125 5.62 -1.54 -3.88
N VAL A 126 5.07 -0.68 -3.03
CA VAL A 126 4.44 -1.08 -1.77
C VAL A 126 3.04 -0.51 -1.67
N VAL A 127 2.09 -1.31 -1.16
CA VAL A 127 0.82 -0.79 -0.61
C VAL A 127 1.04 -0.55 0.86
N CYS A 128 0.91 0.68 1.30
CA CYS A 128 1.02 1.04 2.70
C CYS A 128 -0.31 1.59 3.20
N GLY A 129 -0.77 1.13 4.34
CA GLY A 129 -1.99 1.61 4.97
C GLY A 129 -1.78 1.96 6.44
N LEU A 130 -2.45 3.01 6.89
CA LEU A 130 -2.35 3.53 8.25
C LEU A 130 -3.75 3.86 8.77
N SER A 131 -4.05 3.44 10.00
CA SER A 131 -5.34 3.69 10.67
C SER A 131 -5.13 4.22 12.08
N ALA A 132 -5.93 5.22 12.44
CA ALA A 132 -5.96 5.84 13.77
C ALA A 132 -7.38 5.97 14.27
N GLY A 133 -7.55 6.02 15.60
CA GLY A 133 -8.82 6.26 16.28
C GLY A 133 -9.72 5.03 16.34
N LYS A 134 -11.02 5.23 16.15
CA LYS A 134 -12.01 4.17 16.27
C LYS A 134 -12.22 3.40 14.97
N ARG A 135 -12.45 2.10 15.10
CA ARG A 135 -12.69 1.22 13.96
C ARG A 135 -13.99 1.54 13.23
N SER A 136 -15.04 1.79 13.98
CA SER A 136 -16.38 2.05 13.45
C SER A 136 -16.97 3.26 14.13
N ARG A 137 -17.78 4.01 13.36
CA ARG A 137 -18.67 5.02 13.94
C ARG A 137 -19.69 4.34 14.83
N LEU A 138 -20.33 5.12 15.72
CA LEU A 138 -21.37 4.65 16.62
C LEU A 138 -22.36 3.74 15.86
N SER A 139 -22.48 2.49 16.30
CA SER A 139 -23.31 1.47 15.68
C SER A 139 -24.09 0.73 16.77
N TRP A 140 -25.33 0.34 16.45
CA TRP A 140 -26.13 -0.50 17.32
C TRP A 140 -25.68 -1.98 17.31
N ILE A 141 -24.85 -2.38 16.33
CA ILE A 141 -24.37 -3.76 16.16
C ILE A 141 -23.11 -4.03 16.96
N GLU A 142 -22.15 -3.09 16.95
CA GLU A 142 -20.84 -3.27 17.59
C GLU A 142 -20.58 -2.18 18.62
N LYS A 143 -19.99 -2.57 19.75
CA LYS A 143 -19.45 -1.62 20.72
C LYS A 143 -18.29 -0.85 20.09
N GLU A 144 -18.22 0.42 20.41
CA GLU A 144 -17.13 1.29 20.01
C GLU A 144 -15.80 0.76 20.57
N ARG A 145 -14.80 0.63 19.71
CA ARG A 145 -13.44 0.26 20.10
C ARG A 145 -12.41 0.93 19.19
N ASN A 146 -11.21 1.09 19.68
CA ASN A 146 -10.11 1.57 18.88
C ASN A 146 -9.68 0.51 17.84
N VAL A 147 -9.07 0.99 16.75
CA VAL A 147 -8.41 0.11 15.79
C VAL A 147 -7.26 -0.63 16.46
N ASP A 148 -7.05 -1.88 16.07
CA ASP A 148 -6.01 -2.74 16.63
C ASP A 148 -5.25 -3.52 15.55
N VAL A 149 -4.26 -4.28 15.97
CA VAL A 149 -3.42 -5.12 15.09
C VAL A 149 -4.24 -6.14 14.29
N PHE A 150 -5.37 -6.63 14.82
CA PHE A 150 -6.20 -7.61 14.13
C PHE A 150 -6.98 -6.98 12.98
N ASP A 151 -7.30 -5.69 13.04
CA ASP A 151 -7.95 -4.97 11.96
C ASP A 151 -7.04 -4.86 10.74
N VAL A 152 -5.79 -4.46 10.93
CA VAL A 152 -4.81 -4.37 9.83
C VAL A 152 -4.39 -5.76 9.33
N LYS A 153 -4.23 -6.74 10.22
CA LYS A 153 -4.00 -8.14 9.84
C LYS A 153 -5.11 -8.65 8.93
N ARG A 154 -6.37 -8.42 9.31
CA ARG A 154 -7.54 -8.79 8.51
C ARG A 154 -7.53 -8.09 7.15
N ALA A 155 -7.23 -6.79 7.10
CA ALA A 155 -7.17 -6.05 5.85
C ALA A 155 -6.13 -6.65 4.90
N VAL A 156 -4.92 -6.97 5.38
CA VAL A 156 -3.84 -7.60 4.60
C VAL A 156 -4.26 -8.99 4.12
N VAL A 157 -4.67 -9.87 5.05
CA VAL A 157 -5.00 -11.27 4.73
C VAL A 157 -6.16 -11.35 3.73
N GLN A 158 -7.23 -10.61 3.95
CA GLN A 158 -8.37 -10.60 3.03
C GLN A 158 -8.00 -10.06 1.65
N THR A 159 -7.20 -8.98 1.59
CA THR A 159 -6.73 -8.44 0.31
C THR A 159 -5.92 -9.46 -0.48
N LEU A 160 -5.03 -10.21 0.18
CA LEU A 160 -4.26 -11.26 -0.47
C LEU A 160 -5.12 -12.45 -0.92
N ILE A 161 -6.12 -12.85 -0.11
CA ILE A 161 -7.09 -13.90 -0.51
C ILE A 161 -7.89 -13.48 -1.74
N GLU A 162 -8.42 -12.25 -1.74
CA GLU A 162 -9.17 -11.68 -2.86
C GLU A 162 -8.29 -11.55 -4.12
N ALA A 163 -6.99 -11.32 -3.96
CA ALA A 163 -6.01 -11.33 -5.05
C ALA A 163 -5.69 -12.75 -5.59
N GLY A 164 -6.27 -13.79 -4.96
CA GLY A 164 -6.16 -15.18 -5.41
C GLY A 164 -5.07 -16.01 -4.72
N TYR A 165 -4.51 -15.52 -3.60
CA TYR A 165 -3.54 -16.29 -2.81
C TYR A 165 -4.25 -17.21 -1.82
N ASN A 166 -3.73 -18.43 -1.66
CA ASN A 166 -4.32 -19.43 -0.77
C ASN A 166 -3.91 -19.21 0.68
N SER A 167 -4.86 -18.83 1.54
CA SER A 167 -4.64 -18.55 2.96
C SER A 167 -4.08 -19.73 3.76
N ASN A 168 -4.36 -20.97 3.36
CA ASN A 168 -3.84 -22.18 4.03
C ASN A 168 -2.31 -22.31 3.90
N LYS A 169 -1.70 -21.57 2.98
CA LYS A 169 -0.24 -21.54 2.77
C LYS A 169 0.43 -20.37 3.48
N PHE A 170 -0.34 -19.42 4.01
CA PHE A 170 0.22 -18.28 4.70
C PHE A 170 0.96 -18.72 5.95
N PHE A 171 2.12 -18.12 6.15
CA PHE A 171 2.90 -18.25 7.36
C PHE A 171 3.10 -16.85 7.95
N ILE A 172 2.95 -16.74 9.28
CA ILE A 172 3.11 -15.49 9.99
C ILE A 172 4.08 -15.72 11.12
N ASP A 173 5.05 -14.84 11.27
CA ASP A 173 5.94 -14.75 12.42
C ASP A 173 5.96 -13.34 13.01
N ASP A 174 6.69 -13.11 14.09
CA ASP A 174 6.76 -11.89 14.86
C ASP A 174 7.99 -11.02 14.57
N GLU A 175 8.82 -11.43 13.62
CA GLU A 175 10.03 -10.70 13.26
C GLU A 175 9.69 -9.53 12.32
N THR A 176 9.61 -8.32 12.86
CA THR A 176 9.22 -7.11 12.14
C THR A 176 10.25 -5.99 12.31
N PRO A 177 10.29 -4.99 11.39
CA PRO A 177 11.13 -3.82 11.56
C PRO A 177 10.87 -3.07 12.87
N ASN A 178 11.90 -2.37 13.37
CA ASN A 178 11.89 -1.70 14.68
C ASN A 178 10.84 -0.58 14.82
N TYR A 179 10.24 -0.13 13.73
CA TYR A 179 9.17 0.85 13.78
C TYR A 179 7.80 0.26 14.09
N TYR A 180 7.67 -1.06 14.13
CA TYR A 180 6.51 -1.74 14.67
C TYR A 180 6.67 -2.08 16.16
N HIS A 181 5.56 -2.23 16.84
CA HIS A 181 5.54 -2.68 18.23
C HIS A 181 5.95 -4.16 18.34
N PRO A 182 6.95 -4.53 19.15
CA PRO A 182 7.54 -5.88 19.15
C PRO A 182 6.57 -7.01 19.54
N GLY A 183 5.52 -6.72 20.32
CA GLY A 183 4.52 -7.72 20.73
C GLY A 183 3.16 -7.60 20.03
N LYS A 184 2.99 -6.62 19.13
CA LYS A 184 1.72 -6.37 18.44
C LYS A 184 1.94 -6.12 16.96
N SER A 185 2.74 -6.96 16.33
CA SER A 185 3.04 -6.91 14.91
C SER A 185 3.27 -8.30 14.35
N GLY A 186 3.36 -8.41 13.04
CA GLY A 186 3.65 -9.66 12.37
C GLY A 186 4.12 -9.47 10.95
N ARG A 187 4.88 -10.45 10.49
CA ARG A 187 5.39 -10.58 9.14
C ARG A 187 4.70 -11.75 8.45
N LEU A 188 4.14 -11.52 7.26
CA LEU A 188 3.40 -12.50 6.50
C LEU A 188 4.19 -12.96 5.27
N PHE A 189 4.19 -14.27 5.06
CA PHE A 189 4.72 -14.96 3.88
C PHE A 189 3.61 -15.71 3.15
N LEU A 190 3.73 -15.82 1.82
CA LEU A 190 2.76 -16.54 1.00
C LEU A 190 2.94 -18.06 1.03
N ASN A 191 4.05 -18.54 1.60
CA ASN A 191 4.34 -19.96 1.75
C ASN A 191 5.17 -20.23 3.01
N ARG A 192 5.22 -21.49 3.45
CA ARG A 192 6.01 -21.91 4.62
C ARG A 192 7.53 -21.89 4.41
N GLY A 193 7.98 -21.83 3.15
CA GLY A 193 9.40 -21.72 2.81
C GLY A 193 10.02 -20.37 3.16
N LYS A 194 9.18 -19.36 3.51
CA LYS A 194 9.61 -18.01 3.87
C LYS A 194 10.52 -17.33 2.83
N ASP A 195 10.30 -17.63 1.54
CA ASP A 195 11.19 -17.17 0.47
C ASP A 195 11.22 -15.63 0.36
N GLN A 196 10.06 -15.01 0.46
CA GLN A 196 9.91 -13.55 0.33
C GLN A 196 8.79 -13.04 1.23
N ILE A 197 9.05 -11.93 1.89
CA ILE A 197 8.09 -11.23 2.75
C ILE A 197 7.00 -10.65 1.84
N ALA A 198 5.74 -11.03 2.09
CA ALA A 198 4.60 -10.49 1.36
C ALA A 198 4.07 -9.21 2.02
N ALA A 199 4.04 -9.16 3.35
CA ALA A 199 3.55 -8.00 4.08
C ALA A 199 4.10 -7.93 5.50
N TYR A 200 4.15 -6.71 6.04
CA TYR A 200 4.20 -6.41 7.47
C TYR A 200 2.86 -5.81 7.91
N PHE A 201 2.49 -6.00 9.16
CA PHE A 201 1.34 -5.36 9.79
C PHE A 201 1.55 -5.26 11.30
N GLY A 202 1.00 -4.23 11.94
CA GLY A 202 1.11 -4.07 13.38
C GLY A 202 0.77 -2.69 13.90
N GLU A 203 0.91 -2.51 15.20
CA GLU A 203 0.92 -1.19 15.83
C GLU A 203 2.26 -0.50 15.53
N ILE A 204 2.22 0.81 15.31
CA ILE A 204 3.43 1.61 15.23
C ILE A 204 4.04 1.74 16.62
N HIS A 205 5.36 1.67 16.71
CA HIS A 205 6.08 1.66 17.98
C HIS A 205 5.78 2.91 18.82
N PRO A 206 5.42 2.79 20.11
CA PRO A 206 5.01 3.94 20.95
C PRO A 206 6.06 5.04 21.04
N ASN A 207 7.35 4.70 20.98
CA ASN A 207 8.43 5.68 20.98
C ASN A 207 8.41 6.58 19.74
N ILE A 208 7.98 6.05 18.59
CA ILE A 208 7.84 6.82 17.37
C ILE A 208 6.65 7.76 17.48
N ILE A 209 5.51 7.26 17.97
CA ILE A 209 4.30 8.06 18.20
C ILE A 209 4.63 9.26 19.09
N LYS A 210 5.39 9.06 20.17
CA LYS A 210 5.83 10.15 21.08
C LYS A 210 6.79 11.13 20.40
N LYS A 211 7.75 10.64 19.62
CA LYS A 211 8.75 11.49 18.96
C LYS A 211 8.15 12.37 17.87
N ILE A 212 7.12 11.89 17.19
CA ILE A 212 6.43 12.61 16.12
C ILE A 212 5.24 13.42 16.67
N ASP A 213 4.94 13.33 17.97
CA ASP A 213 3.83 14.02 18.66
C ASP A 213 2.46 13.75 17.99
N ILE A 214 2.15 12.47 17.77
CA ILE A 214 0.88 12.06 17.17
C ILE A 214 -0.20 12.00 18.25
N LYS A 215 -1.27 12.75 18.07
CA LYS A 215 -2.42 12.83 18.98
C LYS A 215 -3.41 11.68 18.77
N SER A 216 -2.94 10.44 18.84
CA SER A 216 -3.80 9.26 18.74
C SER A 216 -3.41 8.22 19.80
N GLU A 217 -4.41 7.60 20.42
CA GLU A 217 -4.22 6.50 21.37
C GLU A 217 -3.79 5.19 20.69
N SER A 218 -4.19 5.00 19.45
CA SER A 218 -3.85 3.82 18.64
C SER A 218 -3.45 4.25 17.23
N LEU A 219 -2.37 3.69 16.75
CA LEU A 219 -1.90 3.87 15.39
C LEU A 219 -1.43 2.51 14.87
N VAL A 220 -2.13 1.98 13.90
CA VAL A 220 -1.85 0.67 13.31
C VAL A 220 -1.63 0.81 11.81
N GLY A 221 -0.74 0.00 11.26
CA GLY A 221 -0.43 0.08 9.83
C GLY A 221 0.00 -1.24 9.24
N PHE A 222 0.10 -1.25 7.92
CA PHE A 222 0.59 -2.40 7.17
C PHE A 222 1.35 -1.95 5.92
N GLU A 223 2.20 -2.83 5.43
CA GLU A 223 2.92 -2.71 4.17
C GLU A 223 2.80 -4.01 3.40
N ILE A 224 2.36 -3.97 2.13
CA ILE A 224 2.31 -5.14 1.24
C ILE A 224 3.28 -4.88 0.09
N PHE A 225 4.26 -5.77 -0.10
CA PHE A 225 5.31 -5.64 -1.11
C PHE A 225 4.88 -6.26 -2.43
N LEU A 226 4.44 -5.43 -3.40
CA LEU A 226 3.92 -5.91 -4.69
C LEU A 226 4.95 -6.71 -5.47
N ASP A 227 6.20 -6.28 -5.46
CA ASP A 227 7.27 -6.92 -6.23
C ASP A 227 7.60 -8.32 -5.72
N ASN A 228 7.27 -8.62 -4.45
CA ASN A 228 7.38 -9.93 -3.84
C ASN A 228 6.15 -10.83 -4.09
N LEU A 229 5.06 -10.27 -4.64
CA LEU A 229 3.84 -11.01 -4.93
C LEU A 229 3.96 -11.72 -6.28
N LYS A 230 4.35 -13.01 -6.28
CA LYS A 230 4.24 -13.85 -7.48
C LYS A 230 2.78 -13.96 -7.88
N LEU A 231 2.44 -13.53 -9.10
CA LEU A 231 1.06 -13.61 -9.59
C LEU A 231 0.52 -15.04 -9.46
N PRO A 232 -0.63 -15.22 -8.82
CA PRO A 232 -1.21 -16.54 -8.66
C PRO A 232 -1.44 -17.15 -10.06
N LYS A 233 -0.93 -18.36 -10.27
CA LYS A 233 -1.28 -19.11 -11.45
C LYS A 233 -2.78 -19.38 -11.35
N LYS A 234 -3.59 -18.88 -12.30
CA LYS A 234 -4.99 -19.29 -12.42
C LYS A 234 -4.99 -20.81 -12.54
N THR A 235 -5.24 -21.52 -11.48
CA THR A 235 -5.58 -22.91 -11.54
C THR A 235 -7.02 -22.95 -12.08
N LEU A 236 -7.20 -23.44 -13.29
CA LEU A 236 -8.50 -23.77 -13.90
C LEU A 236 -9.37 -24.68 -12.99
N LYS A 237 -8.80 -25.14 -11.87
CA LYS A 237 -9.43 -26.01 -10.86
C LYS A 237 -10.14 -25.30 -9.72
N ASP A 238 -10.00 -23.99 -9.56
CA ASP A 238 -10.94 -23.21 -8.74
C ASP A 238 -12.22 -22.97 -9.55
N GLN A 239 -12.73 -24.05 -10.12
CA GLN A 239 -14.08 -24.09 -10.65
C GLN A 239 -14.99 -23.85 -9.46
N LYS A 240 -15.83 -22.83 -9.61
CA LYS A 240 -17.01 -22.61 -8.79
C LYS A 240 -17.59 -23.97 -8.45
N THR A 241 -17.57 -24.37 -7.19
CA THR A 241 -18.37 -25.49 -6.71
C THR A 241 -19.76 -25.27 -7.25
N LYS A 242 -20.24 -26.23 -8.04
CA LYS A 242 -21.58 -26.16 -8.62
C LYS A 242 -22.52 -25.96 -7.44
N PHE A 243 -23.21 -24.83 -7.42
CA PHE A 243 -24.18 -24.56 -6.38
C PHE A 243 -25.31 -25.58 -6.61
N GLU A 244 -25.36 -26.60 -5.77
CA GLU A 244 -26.48 -27.52 -5.76
C GLU A 244 -27.65 -26.82 -5.07
N VAL A 245 -28.58 -26.35 -5.89
CA VAL A 245 -29.87 -25.91 -5.39
C VAL A 245 -30.54 -27.15 -4.83
N SER A 246 -30.81 -27.19 -3.52
CA SER A 246 -31.58 -28.29 -2.97
C SER A 246 -33.00 -28.20 -3.52
N ASP A 247 -33.50 -29.32 -4.07
CA ASP A 247 -34.88 -29.50 -4.53
C ASP A 247 -35.84 -29.55 -3.32
N TYR A 248 -35.86 -28.52 -2.50
CA TYR A 248 -36.97 -28.31 -1.55
C TYR A 248 -38.06 -27.55 -2.28
N GLN A 249 -39.03 -28.29 -2.70
CA GLN A 249 -40.38 -27.77 -2.93
C GLN A 249 -41.07 -27.48 -1.60
#